data_dfa7895740df5b9cab2598c7801a7df6
#
_entry.id   dfa7895740df5b9cab2598c7801a7df6
#
_cell.length_a   1.000
_cell.length_b   1.000
_cell.length_c   1.000
_cell.angle_alpha   90.00
_cell.angle_beta   90.00
_cell.angle_gamma   90.00
#
_symmetry.space_group_name_H-M   'P 1'
#
loop_
_entity.id
_entity.type
_entity.pdbx_description
1 polymer ?
#
loop_
_entity_poly.entity_id
_entity_poly.type
_entity_poly.pdbx_seq_one_letter_code
_entity_poly.pdbx_strand_id
1 'polypeptide(L)'
;FRHTSLGAQWLVLAALYCYFCGRRQGRYRLPLLFAVNVLAVGIHPYFLPMTYAVTLALLLEYAATHKRWAGPAVYLACTAVLGWALGLLYGTATSGGQALYGYFSMNLNALWNPAGVNGVLYSRFLPAQNQVGGNYDAFAYLGLGVLIALPIAVVLLRRQLGGMLRRHWALACCCAVLTVFAISNVITAN
;
A
#
# COMPACT_ATOMS: atom_id res chain seq x y z
N PHE A 1 15.88 -3.02 17.88
CA PHE A 1 14.64 -2.61 17.15
C PHE A 1 14.89 -1.23 16.54
N ARG A 2 15.25 -1.18 15.25
CA ARG A 2 15.59 0.09 14.56
C ARG A 2 14.36 0.87 14.07
N HIS A 3 13.18 0.21 13.94
CA HIS A 3 12.00 0.81 13.32
C HIS A 3 10.70 0.42 14.05
N THR A 4 10.57 0.77 15.33
CA THR A 4 9.35 0.48 16.11
C THR A 4 8.10 1.15 15.52
N SER A 5 8.27 2.31 14.90
CA SER A 5 7.17 3.03 14.22
C SER A 5 6.57 2.25 13.04
N LEU A 6 7.36 1.40 12.35
CA LEU A 6 6.84 0.54 11.28
C LEU A 6 5.89 -0.57 11.79
N GLY A 7 5.85 -0.83 13.10
CA GLY A 7 4.85 -1.72 13.71
C GLY A 7 3.42 -1.18 13.67
N ALA A 8 3.22 0.11 13.33
CA ALA A 8 1.89 0.74 13.29
C ALA A 8 1.06 0.38 12.04
N GLN A 9 1.16 -0.85 11.54
CA GLN A 9 0.38 -1.35 10.39
C GLN A 9 -1.14 -1.32 10.63
N TRP A 10 -1.57 -1.21 11.89
CA TRP A 10 -2.98 -1.01 12.23
C TRP A 10 -3.60 0.23 11.55
N LEU A 11 -2.80 1.22 11.17
CA LEU A 11 -3.27 2.39 10.40
C LEU A 11 -3.82 1.97 9.03
N VAL A 12 -3.11 1.08 8.33
CA VAL A 12 -3.56 0.55 7.05
C VAL A 12 -4.85 -0.28 7.24
N LEU A 13 -4.90 -1.10 8.30
CA LEU A 13 -6.10 -1.86 8.65
C LEU A 13 -7.28 -0.94 9.00
N ALA A 14 -7.05 0.17 9.71
CA ALA A 14 -8.06 1.16 10.02
C ALA A 14 -8.59 1.86 8.74
N ALA A 15 -7.70 2.21 7.81
CA ALA A 15 -8.11 2.76 6.51
C ALA A 15 -8.96 1.76 5.70
N LEU A 16 -8.54 0.50 5.62
CA LEU A 16 -9.29 -0.57 4.96
C LEU A 16 -10.63 -0.83 5.66
N TYR A 17 -10.68 -0.81 6.99
CA TYR A 17 -11.94 -0.91 7.73
C TYR A 17 -12.89 0.22 7.36
N CYS A 18 -12.43 1.47 7.33
CA CYS A 18 -13.24 2.62 6.91
C CYS A 18 -13.73 2.46 5.47
N TYR A 19 -12.87 1.98 4.57
CA TYR A 19 -13.22 1.71 3.18
C TYR A 19 -14.35 0.67 3.07
N PHE A 20 -14.18 -0.51 3.67
CA PHE A 20 -15.17 -1.59 3.56
C PHE A 20 -16.48 -1.25 4.28
N CYS A 21 -16.42 -0.62 5.46
CA CYS A 21 -17.60 -0.14 6.16
C CYS A 21 -18.35 0.93 5.36
N GLY A 22 -17.61 1.88 4.77
CA GLY A 22 -18.20 2.92 3.91
C GLY A 22 -18.94 2.30 2.72
N ARG A 23 -18.30 1.34 2.05
CA ARG A 23 -18.88 0.62 0.89
C ARG A 23 -20.08 -0.24 1.27
N ARG A 24 -20.08 -0.86 2.44
CA ARG A 24 -21.17 -1.72 2.91
C ARG A 24 -22.37 -0.92 3.38
N GLN A 25 -22.14 0.17 4.13
CA GLN A 25 -23.20 0.93 4.79
C GLN A 25 -23.65 2.17 4.01
N GLY A 26 -22.95 2.53 2.92
CA GLY A 26 -23.20 3.77 2.18
C GLY A 26 -22.84 5.04 2.97
N ARG A 27 -22.21 4.88 4.14
CA ARG A 27 -21.79 5.98 5.03
C ARG A 27 -20.28 6.11 5.00
N TYR A 28 -19.80 7.03 4.19
CA TYR A 28 -18.37 7.30 4.04
C TYR A 28 -17.86 8.11 5.22
N ARG A 29 -17.04 7.49 6.09
CA ARG A 29 -16.49 8.09 7.30
C ARG A 29 -15.25 8.95 6.98
N LEU A 30 -15.42 9.95 6.12
CA LEU A 30 -14.31 10.81 5.67
C LEU A 30 -13.52 11.48 6.80
N PRO A 31 -14.16 12.01 7.89
CA PRO A 31 -13.40 12.57 9.00
C PRO A 31 -12.50 11.54 9.69
N LEU A 32 -12.96 10.29 9.81
CA LEU A 32 -12.15 9.23 10.42
C LEU A 32 -10.98 8.85 9.52
N LEU A 33 -11.18 8.73 8.19
CA LEU A 33 -10.11 8.54 7.23
C LEU A 33 -9.11 9.69 7.25
N PHE A 34 -9.58 10.92 7.38
CA PHE A 34 -8.70 12.08 7.53
C PHE A 34 -7.84 11.95 8.78
N ALA A 35 -8.42 11.60 9.92
CA ALA A 35 -7.69 11.37 11.16
C ALA A 35 -6.64 10.24 11.01
N VAL A 36 -6.99 9.14 10.34
CA VAL A 36 -6.03 8.04 10.06
C VAL A 36 -4.86 8.53 9.21
N ASN A 37 -5.11 9.35 8.18
CA ASN A 37 -4.05 9.91 7.34
C ASN A 37 -3.15 10.87 8.12
N VAL A 38 -3.72 11.72 9.00
CA VAL A 38 -2.95 12.63 9.87
C VAL A 38 -2.08 11.82 10.85
N LEU A 39 -2.64 10.79 11.47
CA LEU A 39 -1.88 9.91 12.36
C LEU A 39 -0.77 9.16 11.61
N ALA A 40 -1.03 8.73 10.37
CA ALA A 40 -0.02 8.08 9.54
C ALA A 40 1.20 8.98 9.32
N VAL A 41 0.98 10.26 9.01
CA VAL A 41 2.06 11.25 8.89
C VAL A 41 2.81 11.42 10.21
N GLY A 42 2.08 11.55 11.32
CA GLY A 42 2.68 11.80 12.64
C GLY A 42 3.47 10.62 13.20
N ILE A 43 3.11 9.39 12.85
CA ILE A 43 3.79 8.18 13.32
C ILE A 43 4.96 7.82 12.41
N HIS A 44 4.72 7.70 11.12
CA HIS A 44 5.78 7.43 10.15
C HIS A 44 5.30 7.75 8.72
N PRO A 45 6.05 8.58 7.96
CA PRO A 45 5.65 9.01 6.61
C PRO A 45 5.36 7.88 5.62
N TYR A 46 5.96 6.69 5.78
CA TYR A 46 5.72 5.53 4.92
C TYR A 46 4.27 5.03 4.93
N PHE A 47 3.53 5.25 6.01
CA PHE A 47 2.13 4.84 6.06
C PHE A 47 1.21 5.76 5.26
N LEU A 48 1.63 7.00 5.03
CA LEU A 48 0.80 7.97 4.30
C LEU A 48 0.44 7.49 2.89
N PRO A 49 1.38 7.09 2.01
CA PRO A 49 1.02 6.62 0.67
C PRO A 49 0.09 5.41 0.70
N MET A 50 0.24 4.51 1.68
CA MET A 50 -0.61 3.33 1.81
C MET A 50 -2.04 3.70 2.24
N THR A 51 -2.19 4.46 3.33
CA THR A 51 -3.51 4.88 3.83
C THR A 51 -4.19 5.85 2.87
N TYR A 52 -3.40 6.69 2.20
CA TYR A 52 -3.90 7.63 1.21
C TYR A 52 -4.37 6.94 -0.07
N ALA A 53 -3.71 5.88 -0.53
CA ALA A 53 -4.16 5.07 -1.65
C ALA A 53 -5.54 4.44 -1.37
N VAL A 54 -5.77 3.92 -0.17
CA VAL A 54 -7.08 3.40 0.26
C VAL A 54 -8.13 4.52 0.29
N THR A 55 -7.75 5.70 0.80
CA THR A 55 -8.63 6.88 0.82
C THR A 55 -8.98 7.34 -0.59
N LEU A 56 -7.99 7.41 -1.48
CA LEU A 56 -8.18 7.77 -2.89
C LEU A 56 -9.11 6.78 -3.60
N ALA A 57 -8.92 5.48 -3.38
CA ALA A 57 -9.80 4.46 -3.92
C ALA A 57 -11.26 4.67 -3.48
N LEU A 58 -11.48 4.95 -2.19
CA LEU A 58 -12.82 5.24 -1.66
C LEU A 58 -13.44 6.48 -2.30
N LEU A 59 -12.66 7.56 -2.41
CA LEU A 59 -13.11 8.82 -3.00
C LEU A 59 -13.47 8.67 -4.49
N LEU A 60 -12.64 7.94 -5.25
CA LEU A 60 -12.89 7.67 -6.67
C LEU A 60 -14.16 6.83 -6.87
N GLU A 61 -14.32 5.78 -6.09
CA GLU A 61 -15.51 4.94 -6.16
C GLU A 61 -16.78 5.70 -5.72
N TYR A 62 -16.68 6.53 -4.69
CA TYR A 62 -17.75 7.42 -4.28
C TYR A 62 -18.14 8.38 -5.42
N ALA A 63 -17.17 9.09 -5.98
CA ALA A 63 -17.39 10.04 -7.05
C ALA A 63 -18.02 9.38 -8.29
N ALA A 64 -17.50 8.22 -8.69
CA ALA A 64 -18.01 7.47 -9.83
C ALA A 64 -19.45 6.95 -9.61
N THR A 65 -19.75 6.48 -8.37
CA THR A 65 -21.07 5.93 -8.05
C THR A 65 -22.14 7.02 -7.93
N HIS A 66 -21.81 8.14 -7.28
CA HIS A 66 -22.78 9.20 -6.99
C HIS A 66 -22.74 10.35 -7.99
N LYS A 67 -21.80 10.33 -8.95
CA LYS A 67 -21.52 11.43 -9.89
C LYS A 67 -21.28 12.77 -9.19
N ARG A 68 -20.73 12.74 -7.97
CA ARG A 68 -20.45 13.89 -7.11
C ARG A 68 -18.96 14.01 -6.86
N TRP A 69 -18.30 14.92 -7.56
CA TRP A 69 -16.84 15.12 -7.48
C TRP A 69 -16.41 16.20 -6.49
N ALA A 70 -17.33 17.10 -6.10
CA ALA A 70 -16.99 18.22 -5.24
C ALA A 70 -16.42 17.79 -3.87
N GLY A 71 -17.07 16.84 -3.19
CA GLY A 71 -16.59 16.34 -1.89
C GLY A 71 -15.19 15.71 -1.98
N PRO A 72 -14.95 14.74 -2.87
CA PRO A 72 -13.61 14.22 -3.15
C PRO A 72 -12.58 15.32 -3.48
N ALA A 73 -12.94 16.27 -4.33
CA ALA A 73 -12.03 17.37 -4.71
C ALA A 73 -11.66 18.24 -3.51
N VAL A 74 -12.63 18.59 -2.67
CA VAL A 74 -12.38 19.36 -1.42
C VAL A 74 -11.49 18.55 -0.48
N TYR A 75 -11.75 17.26 -0.31
CA TYR A 75 -10.90 16.40 0.54
C TYR A 75 -9.45 16.39 0.05
N LEU A 76 -9.24 16.20 -1.26
CA LEU A 76 -7.91 16.20 -1.86
C LEU A 76 -7.22 17.57 -1.70
N ALA A 77 -7.95 18.67 -1.91
CA ALA A 77 -7.41 20.00 -1.72
C ALA A 77 -7.01 20.27 -0.26
N CYS A 78 -7.86 19.90 0.71
CA CYS A 78 -7.54 20.04 2.13
C CYS A 78 -6.32 19.21 2.53
N THR A 79 -6.20 17.96 2.03
CA THR A 79 -5.03 17.13 2.33
C THR A 79 -3.76 17.65 1.68
N ALA A 80 -3.84 18.20 0.46
CA ALA A 80 -2.71 18.84 -0.21
C ALA A 80 -2.23 20.10 0.55
N VAL A 81 -3.16 20.96 0.97
CA VAL A 81 -2.85 22.15 1.77
C VAL A 81 -2.23 21.77 3.11
N LEU A 82 -2.76 20.75 3.78
CA LEU A 82 -2.19 20.25 5.03
C LEU A 82 -0.79 19.68 4.81
N GLY A 83 -0.58 18.89 3.77
CA GLY A 83 0.73 18.36 3.40
C GLY A 83 1.74 19.46 3.13
N TRP A 84 1.32 20.51 2.43
CA TRP A 84 2.13 21.70 2.22
C TRP A 84 2.45 22.42 3.54
N ALA A 85 1.45 22.69 4.36
CA ALA A 85 1.62 23.38 5.64
C ALA A 85 2.54 22.63 6.62
N LEU A 86 2.51 21.28 6.58
CA LEU A 86 3.39 20.44 7.38
C LEU A 86 4.82 20.28 6.78
N GLY A 87 5.11 20.95 5.67
CA GLY A 87 6.42 20.90 5.02
C GLY A 87 6.73 19.56 4.33
N LEU A 88 5.76 18.65 4.21
CA LEU A 88 5.97 17.33 3.60
C LEU A 88 6.40 17.42 2.13
N LEU A 89 5.95 18.48 1.43
CA LEU A 89 6.29 18.70 0.03
C LEU A 89 7.66 19.38 -0.16
N TYR A 90 8.22 19.98 0.90
CA TYR A 90 9.54 20.65 0.85
C TYR A 90 10.68 19.74 1.30
N GLY A 91 10.43 18.85 2.28
CA GLY A 91 11.45 18.01 2.88
C GLY A 91 12.11 17.03 1.91
N THR A 92 11.42 16.67 0.84
CA THR A 92 11.92 15.75 -0.19
C THR A 92 12.91 16.40 -1.17
N ALA A 93 12.88 17.72 -1.29
CA ALA A 93 13.74 18.44 -2.24
C ALA A 93 15.17 18.66 -1.73
N THR A 94 15.39 18.64 -0.43
CA THR A 94 16.68 19.00 0.22
C THR A 94 17.47 17.81 0.75
N SER A 95 16.82 16.67 1.00
CA SER A 95 17.50 15.44 1.39
C SER A 95 17.78 14.62 0.13
N GLY A 96 19.02 14.19 -0.07
CA GLY A 96 19.48 13.41 -1.23
C GLY A 96 18.76 12.09 -1.50
N GLY A 97 17.48 12.01 -1.17
CA GLY A 97 16.61 10.87 -1.35
C GLY A 97 16.41 10.42 -2.80
N GLN A 98 16.67 11.29 -3.78
CA GLN A 98 16.64 10.91 -5.19
C GLN A 98 17.75 9.92 -5.56
N ALA A 99 18.89 10.00 -4.92
CA ALA A 99 20.01 9.07 -5.15
C ALA A 99 19.73 7.65 -4.61
N LEU A 100 18.75 7.49 -3.74
CA LEU A 100 18.37 6.20 -3.15
C LEU A 100 17.10 5.59 -3.76
N TYR A 101 16.47 6.28 -4.73
CA TYR A 101 15.30 5.71 -5.42
C TYR A 101 15.72 4.47 -6.21
N GLY A 102 15.07 3.35 -5.91
CA GLY A 102 15.41 2.03 -6.46
C GLY A 102 16.40 1.22 -5.62
N TYR A 103 17.09 1.84 -4.65
CA TYR A 103 17.98 1.11 -3.74
C TYR A 103 17.22 0.07 -2.87
N PHE A 104 15.96 0.33 -2.58
CA PHE A 104 15.06 -0.53 -1.81
C PHE A 104 13.96 -1.18 -2.68
N SER A 105 14.18 -1.33 -3.99
CA SER A 105 13.20 -1.92 -4.89
C SER A 105 12.90 -3.38 -4.52
N MET A 106 11.61 -3.73 -4.53
CA MET A 106 11.16 -5.09 -4.25
C MET A 106 11.54 -6.03 -5.40
N ASN A 107 12.16 -7.17 -5.07
CA ASN A 107 12.41 -8.22 -6.06
C ASN A 107 11.09 -8.83 -6.54
N LEU A 108 10.99 -9.16 -7.84
CA LEU A 108 9.77 -9.73 -8.42
C LEU A 108 9.33 -11.03 -7.75
N ASN A 109 10.27 -11.83 -7.26
CA ASN A 109 9.96 -13.10 -6.59
C ASN A 109 9.78 -12.96 -5.07
N ALA A 110 9.94 -11.76 -4.50
CA ALA A 110 9.89 -11.54 -3.05
C ALA A 110 8.56 -11.97 -2.40
N LEU A 111 7.45 -11.92 -3.14
CA LEU A 111 6.14 -12.31 -2.60
C LEU A 111 6.03 -13.80 -2.26
N TRP A 112 6.77 -14.67 -2.96
CA TRP A 112 6.72 -16.13 -2.75
C TRP A 112 8.05 -16.74 -2.34
N ASN A 113 9.17 -16.05 -2.49
CA ASN A 113 10.48 -16.53 -2.09
C ASN A 113 10.89 -15.91 -0.74
N PRO A 114 11.03 -16.73 0.33
CA PRO A 114 11.39 -16.24 1.66
C PRO A 114 12.89 -15.96 1.84
N ALA A 115 13.71 -16.12 0.81
CA ALA A 115 15.15 -15.95 0.91
C ALA A 115 15.51 -14.47 1.15
N GLY A 116 15.53 -14.07 2.44
CA GLY A 116 15.99 -12.77 2.91
C GLY A 116 17.50 -12.69 3.09
N VAL A 117 18.02 -11.49 3.19
CA VAL A 117 19.47 -11.18 3.33
C VAL A 117 20.14 -11.91 4.49
N ASN A 118 19.43 -12.17 5.57
CA ASN A 118 20.03 -12.70 6.80
C ASN A 118 19.79 -14.20 7.03
N GLY A 119 19.25 -14.92 6.01
CA GLY A 119 19.08 -16.38 6.08
C GLY A 119 18.16 -16.90 7.19
N VAL A 120 17.42 -16.03 7.88
CA VAL A 120 16.50 -16.42 8.96
C VAL A 120 15.31 -17.19 8.42
N LEU A 121 14.83 -16.77 7.24
CA LEU A 121 13.80 -17.48 6.49
C LEU A 121 14.33 -17.71 5.08
N TYR A 122 14.52 -18.96 4.70
CA TYR A 122 14.95 -19.32 3.35
C TYR A 122 14.21 -20.57 2.86
N SER A 123 14.09 -20.70 1.55
CA SER A 123 13.59 -21.92 0.92
C SER A 123 14.75 -22.80 0.50
N ARG A 124 14.64 -24.11 0.74
CA ARG A 124 15.58 -25.10 0.19
C ARG A 124 15.39 -25.33 -1.32
N PHE A 125 14.23 -24.94 -1.85
CA PHE A 125 13.82 -25.23 -3.21
C PHE A 125 13.95 -24.04 -4.16
N LEU A 126 14.07 -22.84 -3.62
CA LEU A 126 14.15 -21.60 -4.39
C LEU A 126 15.55 -20.99 -4.26
N PRO A 127 16.09 -20.42 -5.34
CA PRO A 127 17.38 -19.74 -5.29
C PRO A 127 17.34 -18.54 -4.34
N ALA A 128 18.50 -18.15 -3.85
CA ALA A 128 18.62 -16.91 -3.08
C ALA A 128 18.16 -15.73 -3.94
N GLN A 129 17.43 -14.79 -3.33
CA GLN A 129 17.00 -13.59 -4.04
C GLN A 129 18.22 -12.75 -4.44
N ASN A 130 18.24 -12.31 -5.71
CA ASN A 130 19.19 -11.33 -6.17
C ASN A 130 18.78 -9.97 -5.60
N GLN A 131 19.56 -9.45 -4.67
CA GLN A 131 19.21 -8.24 -3.94
C GLN A 131 20.10 -7.10 -4.36
N VAL A 132 19.46 -5.97 -4.70
CA VAL A 132 20.13 -4.69 -4.83
C VAL A 132 20.60 -4.25 -3.45
N GLY A 133 21.69 -3.51 -3.36
CA GLY A 133 22.19 -2.99 -2.08
C GLY A 133 21.06 -2.25 -1.33
N GLY A 134 20.84 -2.53 -0.06
CA GLY A 134 19.74 -1.96 0.73
C GLY A 134 18.48 -2.80 0.78
N ASN A 135 18.36 -3.85 0.01
CA ASN A 135 17.17 -4.70 -0.08
C ASN A 135 16.88 -5.54 1.18
N TYR A 136 17.68 -5.40 2.22
CA TYR A 136 17.43 -6.04 3.51
C TYR A 136 16.11 -5.58 4.17
N ASP A 137 15.57 -4.44 3.76
CA ASP A 137 14.26 -3.95 4.20
C ASP A 137 13.12 -4.33 3.24
N ALA A 138 13.41 -4.87 2.06
CA ALA A 138 12.44 -5.21 1.02
C ALA A 138 11.89 -6.64 1.15
N PHE A 139 11.91 -7.21 2.34
CA PHE A 139 11.35 -8.53 2.62
C PHE A 139 9.81 -8.49 2.56
N ALA A 140 9.27 -8.97 1.46
CA ALA A 140 7.84 -8.91 1.15
C ALA A 140 7.18 -10.30 1.07
N TYR A 141 7.78 -11.33 1.68
CA TYR A 141 7.24 -12.69 1.65
C TYR A 141 5.86 -12.76 2.30
N LEU A 142 4.87 -13.24 1.53
CA LEU A 142 3.48 -13.33 1.98
C LEU A 142 3.24 -14.39 3.08
N GLY A 143 4.16 -15.32 3.22
CA GLY A 143 3.97 -16.48 4.10
C GLY A 143 3.28 -17.65 3.41
N LEU A 144 3.70 -18.87 3.75
CA LEU A 144 3.20 -20.10 3.13
C LEU A 144 1.67 -20.23 3.26
N GLY A 145 1.12 -19.83 4.40
CA GLY A 145 -0.33 -19.88 4.64
C GLY A 145 -1.12 -19.05 3.63
N VAL A 146 -0.66 -17.81 3.35
CA VAL A 146 -1.32 -16.93 2.35
C VAL A 146 -1.13 -17.50 0.94
N LEU A 147 0.07 -18.02 0.62
CA LEU A 147 0.36 -18.62 -0.69
C LEU A 147 -0.49 -19.85 -0.98
N ILE A 148 -0.88 -20.61 0.04
CA ILE A 148 -1.80 -21.75 -0.10
C ILE A 148 -3.27 -21.26 -0.13
N ALA A 149 -3.64 -20.36 0.76
CA ALA A 149 -5.02 -19.90 0.89
C ALA A 149 -5.49 -19.08 -0.33
N LEU A 150 -4.60 -18.30 -0.95
CA LEU A 150 -4.94 -17.43 -2.07
C LEU A 150 -5.47 -18.20 -3.30
N PRO A 151 -4.75 -19.22 -3.84
CA PRO A 151 -5.27 -20.00 -4.97
C PRO A 151 -6.56 -20.77 -4.61
N ILE A 152 -6.67 -21.28 -3.40
CA ILE A 152 -7.91 -21.93 -2.94
C ILE A 152 -9.07 -20.92 -2.96
N ALA A 153 -8.87 -19.73 -2.40
CA ALA A 153 -9.88 -18.67 -2.42
C ALA A 153 -10.25 -18.26 -3.85
N VAL A 154 -9.26 -18.12 -4.75
CA VAL A 154 -9.50 -17.82 -6.18
C VAL A 154 -10.38 -18.89 -6.83
N VAL A 155 -10.09 -20.16 -6.60
CA VAL A 155 -10.89 -21.28 -7.16
C VAL A 155 -12.31 -21.27 -6.59
N LEU A 156 -12.46 -21.13 -5.29
CA LEU A 156 -13.77 -21.11 -4.62
C LEU A 156 -14.62 -19.92 -5.03
N LEU A 157 -14.02 -18.75 -5.17
CA LEU A 157 -14.69 -17.49 -5.46
C LEU A 157 -14.68 -17.10 -6.94
N ARG A 158 -14.19 -17.96 -7.84
CA ARG A 158 -13.96 -17.66 -9.27
C ARG A 158 -15.16 -17.01 -9.97
N ARG A 159 -16.38 -17.45 -9.63
CA ARG A 159 -17.61 -16.89 -10.21
C ARG A 159 -17.95 -15.49 -9.69
N GLN A 160 -17.42 -15.10 -8.53
CA GLN A 160 -17.68 -13.82 -7.87
C GLN A 160 -16.55 -12.81 -8.10
N LEU A 161 -15.35 -13.26 -8.51
CA LEU A 161 -14.15 -12.41 -8.65
C LEU A 161 -14.37 -11.22 -9.58
N GLY A 162 -15.01 -11.43 -10.73
CA GLY A 162 -15.31 -10.34 -11.67
C GLY A 162 -16.22 -9.28 -11.06
N GLY A 163 -17.23 -9.70 -10.29
CA GLY A 163 -18.10 -8.78 -9.56
C GLY A 163 -17.37 -8.03 -8.44
N MET A 164 -16.52 -8.74 -7.69
CA MET A 164 -15.70 -8.14 -6.63
C MET A 164 -14.72 -7.10 -7.20
N LEU A 165 -14.00 -7.43 -8.28
CA LEU A 165 -13.07 -6.51 -8.94
C LEU A 165 -13.79 -5.27 -9.49
N ARG A 166 -14.96 -5.45 -10.12
CA ARG A 166 -15.76 -4.31 -10.58
C ARG A 166 -16.25 -3.43 -9.42
N ARG A 167 -16.63 -4.06 -8.31
CA ARG A 167 -17.10 -3.34 -7.12
C ARG A 167 -16.01 -2.55 -6.43
N HIS A 168 -14.77 -3.05 -6.44
CA HIS A 168 -13.61 -2.48 -5.77
C HIS A 168 -12.49 -2.14 -6.76
N TRP A 169 -12.87 -1.66 -7.95
CA TRP A 169 -11.95 -1.41 -9.05
C TRP A 169 -10.85 -0.41 -8.70
N ALA A 170 -11.22 0.67 -8.01
CA ALA A 170 -10.26 1.71 -7.66
C ALA A 170 -9.25 1.21 -6.62
N LEU A 171 -9.68 0.42 -5.63
CA LEU A 171 -8.78 -0.22 -4.68
C LEU A 171 -7.82 -1.19 -5.39
N ALA A 172 -8.33 -2.00 -6.31
CA ALA A 172 -7.49 -2.91 -7.11
C ALA A 172 -6.46 -2.14 -7.95
N CYS A 173 -6.87 -1.04 -8.59
CA CYS A 173 -5.96 -0.16 -9.33
C CYS A 173 -4.90 0.47 -8.41
N CYS A 174 -5.29 0.99 -7.25
CA CYS A 174 -4.34 1.56 -6.29
C CYS A 174 -3.33 0.50 -5.80
N CYS A 175 -3.78 -0.71 -5.49
CA CYS A 175 -2.90 -1.81 -5.11
C CYS A 175 -1.92 -2.17 -6.23
N ALA A 176 -2.40 -2.24 -7.49
CA ALA A 176 -1.55 -2.51 -8.64
C ALA A 176 -0.48 -1.41 -8.84
N VAL A 177 -0.87 -0.14 -8.74
CA VAL A 177 0.05 1.00 -8.85
C VAL A 177 1.10 0.97 -7.74
N LEU A 178 0.69 0.72 -6.49
CA LEU A 178 1.64 0.60 -5.37
C LEU A 178 2.60 -0.58 -5.56
N THR A 179 2.13 -1.71 -6.09
CA THR A 179 2.98 -2.87 -6.38
C THR A 179 3.99 -2.54 -7.48
N VAL A 180 3.55 -1.91 -8.58
CA VAL A 180 4.46 -1.45 -9.64
C VAL A 180 5.47 -0.44 -9.09
N PHE A 181 5.04 0.49 -8.25
CA PHE A 181 5.94 1.45 -7.61
C PHE A 181 6.98 0.75 -6.72
N ALA A 182 6.59 -0.27 -5.96
CA ALA A 182 7.51 -1.04 -5.10
C ALA A 182 8.58 -1.80 -5.90
N ILE A 183 8.26 -2.24 -7.11
CA ILE A 183 9.17 -2.96 -8.02
C ILE A 183 9.99 -1.98 -8.87
N SER A 184 9.53 -0.72 -9.02
CA SER A 184 10.04 0.22 -10.00
C SER A 184 11.47 0.69 -9.72
N ASN A 185 12.08 1.19 -10.77
CA ASN A 185 13.41 1.72 -10.96
C ASN A 185 14.51 0.65 -11.11
N VAL A 186 14.63 -0.35 -10.24
CA VAL A 186 15.56 -1.46 -10.40
C VAL A 186 14.79 -2.77 -10.32
N ILE A 187 14.57 -3.39 -11.47
CA ILE A 187 13.80 -4.64 -11.55
C ILE A 187 14.80 -5.80 -11.42
N THR A 188 14.63 -6.59 -10.36
CA THR A 188 15.38 -7.82 -10.14
C THR A 188 14.42 -9.01 -10.13
N ALA A 189 14.83 -10.11 -10.78
CA ALA A 189 14.13 -11.39 -10.77
C ALA A 189 15.18 -12.50 -10.78
N ASN A 190 15.00 -13.52 -9.97
CA ASN A 190 15.85 -14.71 -9.96
C ASN A 190 15.04 -15.89 -10.48
#